data_38acf38dd1f3d854b59b34d5286e58c6
#
_entry.id   38acf38dd1f3d854b59b34d5286e58c6
#
_cell.length_a   1.000
_cell.length_b   1.000
_cell.length_c   1.000
_cell.angle_alpha   90.00
_cell.angle_beta   90.00
_cell.angle_gamma   90.00
#
_symmetry.space_group_name_H-M   'P 1'
#
loop_
_entity.id
_entity.type
_entity.pdbx_description
1 polymer ?
#
loop_
_entity_poly.entity_id
_entity_poly.type
_entity_poly.pdbx_seq_one_letter_code
_entity_poly.pdbx_strand_id
1 'polypeptide(L)'
;MRPYLMFVSGITGVLGMSFAGEMSLLKTLMIFKVTFLSYGFGQALTDCFQIDTDSLSSPYRPLTQGVVDKNHFLIVSSVGLLYCVSVLAFYNPLNLLLGVLAGFGLATYTTFKRKWWAGPFYNSWIVLVLFLMAYLAGTGRTHFDLSNLIFSASILIVFFGYANFVLTGYFKDIEADRATNYKTLPVKFGRRISTIVSDVFGIAASIPVFVTIFSLAFDSFPYQIILKALVFAYAGIAATIFTQLNLHSVSRDSEAHQAIVPCVHSYILLLSSLAILNNPDWFIPLIVFYLFYLVLLKIRPAKEQI
;
A
#
# COMPACT_ATOMS: atom_id res chain seq x y z
N MET A 1 2.04 -15.95 -0.43
CA MET A 1 1.86 -14.59 0.12
C MET A 1 3.22 -14.02 0.49
N ARG A 2 3.37 -12.70 0.48
CA ARG A 2 4.60 -11.99 0.90
C ARG A 2 4.30 -11.27 2.22
N PRO A 3 4.59 -11.90 3.39
CA PRO A 3 4.12 -11.40 4.69
C PRO A 3 4.54 -9.96 5.01
N TYR A 4 5.77 -9.59 4.61
CA TYR A 4 6.29 -8.24 4.82
C TYR A 4 5.53 -7.16 4.00
N LEU A 5 4.88 -7.51 2.87
CA LEU A 5 4.06 -6.55 2.10
C LEU A 5 2.65 -6.40 2.66
N MET A 6 2.19 -7.30 3.53
CA MET A 6 0.91 -7.16 4.22
C MET A 6 0.91 -5.93 5.16
N PHE A 7 2.08 -5.44 5.55
CA PHE A 7 2.22 -4.21 6.32
C PHE A 7 1.76 -2.96 5.56
N VAL A 8 1.80 -2.99 4.23
CA VAL A 8 1.30 -1.90 3.38
C VAL A 8 -0.21 -1.73 3.54
N SER A 9 -0.99 -2.81 3.45
CA SER A 9 -2.44 -2.74 3.71
C SER A 9 -2.76 -2.60 5.19
N GLY A 10 -1.94 -3.18 6.06
CA GLY A 10 -2.08 -3.02 7.52
C GLY A 10 -2.01 -1.56 7.93
N ILE A 11 -0.98 -0.82 7.51
CA ILE A 11 -0.85 0.60 7.84
C ILE A 11 -1.94 1.46 7.18
N THR A 12 -2.39 1.08 5.96
CA THR A 12 -3.52 1.74 5.31
C THR A 12 -4.79 1.60 6.15
N GLY A 13 -5.06 0.41 6.69
CA GLY A 13 -6.16 0.16 7.62
C GLY A 13 -6.01 0.90 8.94
N VAL A 14 -4.80 0.91 9.51
CA VAL A 14 -4.48 1.68 10.74
C VAL A 14 -4.78 3.16 10.54
N LEU A 15 -4.32 3.75 9.44
CA LEU A 15 -4.61 5.16 9.14
C LEU A 15 -6.12 5.40 9.01
N GLY A 16 -6.86 4.53 8.31
CA GLY A 16 -8.31 4.68 8.16
C GLY A 16 -9.03 4.63 9.51
N MET A 17 -8.73 3.66 10.37
CA MET A 17 -9.38 3.54 11.67
C MET A 17 -8.88 4.56 12.71
N SER A 18 -7.75 5.26 12.49
CA SER A 18 -7.24 6.28 13.41
C SER A 18 -8.19 7.47 13.61
N PHE A 19 -9.11 7.69 12.67
CA PHE A 19 -10.12 8.74 12.73
C PHE A 19 -11.29 8.44 13.68
N ALA A 20 -11.33 7.24 14.26
CA ALA A 20 -12.45 6.81 15.09
C ALA A 20 -12.41 7.35 16.54
N GLY A 21 -11.29 7.94 16.97
CA GLY A 21 -11.10 8.24 18.39
C GLY A 21 -10.96 6.95 19.20
N GLU A 22 -11.70 6.84 20.32
CA GLU A 22 -11.68 5.64 21.16
C GLU A 22 -12.46 4.48 20.53
N MET A 23 -11.82 3.33 20.44
CA MET A 23 -12.42 2.07 20.01
C MET A 23 -12.12 0.96 21.03
N SER A 24 -13.01 -0.02 21.14
CA SER A 24 -12.69 -1.23 21.90
C SER A 24 -11.51 -1.97 21.25
N LEU A 25 -10.67 -2.59 22.08
CA LEU A 25 -9.52 -3.36 21.61
C LEU A 25 -9.94 -4.44 20.59
N LEU A 26 -11.06 -5.12 20.84
CA LEU A 26 -11.57 -6.15 19.92
C LEU A 26 -11.89 -5.56 18.55
N LYS A 27 -12.58 -4.42 18.47
CA LYS A 27 -12.90 -3.74 17.19
C LYS A 27 -11.63 -3.34 16.47
N THR A 28 -10.67 -2.75 17.18
CA THR A 28 -9.36 -2.35 16.61
C THR A 28 -8.63 -3.54 16.03
N LEU A 29 -8.52 -4.65 16.78
CA LEU A 29 -7.84 -5.86 16.32
C LEU A 29 -8.55 -6.52 15.14
N MET A 30 -9.88 -6.53 15.11
CA MET A 30 -10.64 -7.12 14.00
C MET A 30 -10.47 -6.32 12.72
N ILE A 31 -10.58 -4.97 12.76
CA ILE A 31 -10.35 -4.12 11.59
C ILE A 31 -8.90 -4.24 11.12
N PHE A 32 -7.93 -4.17 12.04
CA PHE A 32 -6.50 -4.35 11.72
C PHE A 32 -6.24 -5.70 11.04
N LYS A 33 -6.71 -6.80 11.63
CA LYS A 33 -6.51 -8.15 11.10
C LYS A 33 -6.97 -8.26 9.65
N VAL A 34 -8.19 -7.81 9.35
CA VAL A 34 -8.74 -8.00 8.00
C VAL A 34 -8.11 -7.05 6.98
N THR A 35 -7.75 -5.82 7.36
CA THR A 35 -7.02 -4.92 6.48
C THR A 35 -5.58 -5.40 6.23
N PHE A 36 -4.91 -5.95 7.24
CA PHE A 36 -3.59 -6.56 7.11
C PHE A 36 -3.61 -7.77 6.16
N LEU A 37 -4.58 -8.66 6.32
CA LEU A 37 -4.71 -9.88 5.48
C LEU A 37 -5.17 -9.57 4.05
N SER A 38 -5.88 -8.46 3.83
CA SER A 38 -6.44 -8.12 2.50
C SER A 38 -5.38 -8.00 1.42
N TYR A 39 -4.16 -7.53 1.74
CA TYR A 39 -3.05 -7.51 0.78
C TYR A 39 -2.69 -8.91 0.31
N GLY A 40 -2.53 -9.84 1.25
CA GLY A 40 -2.15 -11.23 0.93
C GLY A 40 -3.17 -11.92 0.03
N PHE A 41 -4.46 -11.76 0.32
CA PHE A 41 -5.53 -12.33 -0.51
C PHE A 41 -5.68 -11.57 -1.85
N GLY A 42 -5.61 -10.24 -1.84
CA GLY A 42 -5.69 -9.43 -3.05
C GLY A 42 -4.55 -9.73 -4.02
N GLN A 43 -3.32 -9.85 -3.51
CA GLN A 43 -2.17 -10.23 -4.32
C GLN A 43 -2.30 -11.66 -4.84
N ALA A 44 -2.73 -12.62 -4.01
CA ALA A 44 -2.96 -13.99 -4.43
C ALA A 44 -3.99 -14.06 -5.57
N LEU A 45 -5.06 -13.28 -5.48
CA LEU A 45 -6.06 -13.18 -6.56
C LEU A 45 -5.44 -12.63 -7.86
N THR A 46 -4.68 -11.54 -7.79
CA THR A 46 -4.08 -10.93 -8.99
C THR A 46 -2.99 -11.80 -9.60
N ASP A 47 -2.21 -12.53 -8.79
CA ASP A 47 -1.20 -13.49 -9.27
C ASP A 47 -1.82 -14.59 -10.15
N CYS A 48 -3.10 -14.98 -9.91
CA CYS A 48 -3.81 -15.93 -10.76
C CYS A 48 -4.00 -15.44 -12.22
N PHE A 49 -3.99 -14.14 -12.45
CA PHE A 49 -4.17 -13.52 -13.76
C PHE A 49 -2.86 -13.03 -14.39
N GLN A 50 -1.72 -13.23 -13.72
CA GLN A 50 -0.39 -12.77 -14.16
C GLN A 50 0.63 -13.92 -14.27
N ILE A 51 0.17 -15.18 -14.39
CA ILE A 51 1.05 -16.35 -14.45
C ILE A 51 2.00 -16.26 -15.65
N ASP A 52 1.56 -15.67 -16.76
CA ASP A 52 2.34 -15.46 -17.98
C ASP A 52 3.62 -14.63 -17.71
N THR A 53 3.48 -13.48 -17.11
CA THR A 53 4.64 -12.63 -16.77
C THR A 53 5.39 -13.13 -15.53
N ASP A 54 4.68 -13.65 -14.52
CA ASP A 54 5.29 -14.18 -13.30
C ASP A 54 6.16 -15.44 -13.55
N SER A 55 5.86 -16.23 -14.57
CA SER A 55 6.70 -17.37 -14.97
C SER A 55 8.09 -16.95 -15.44
N LEU A 56 8.24 -15.73 -15.93
CA LEU A 56 9.52 -15.16 -16.37
C LEU A 56 10.20 -14.35 -15.25
N SER A 57 9.46 -13.48 -14.58
CA SER A 57 10.03 -12.59 -13.55
C SER A 57 10.19 -13.22 -12.17
N SER A 58 9.38 -14.21 -11.85
CA SER A 58 9.32 -14.84 -10.52
C SER A 58 9.06 -16.35 -10.61
N PRO A 59 9.90 -17.14 -11.34
CA PRO A 59 9.67 -18.56 -11.61
C PRO A 59 9.66 -19.43 -10.34
N TYR A 60 10.18 -18.92 -9.23
CA TYR A 60 10.21 -19.60 -7.93
C TYR A 60 8.86 -19.60 -7.19
N ARG A 61 7.84 -18.88 -7.69
CA ARG A 61 6.55 -18.83 -7.01
C ARG A 61 5.82 -20.18 -7.13
N PRO A 62 5.16 -20.67 -6.03
CA PRO A 62 4.45 -21.94 -6.05
C PRO A 62 3.39 -22.06 -7.13
N LEU A 63 2.73 -20.95 -7.49
CA LEU A 63 1.71 -20.90 -8.54
C LEU A 63 2.33 -21.08 -9.94
N THR A 64 3.48 -20.44 -10.20
CA THR A 64 4.21 -20.57 -11.49
C THR A 64 4.86 -21.93 -11.64
N GLN A 65 5.27 -22.55 -10.53
CA GLN A 65 5.82 -23.91 -10.51
C GLN A 65 4.77 -25.01 -10.60
N GLY A 66 3.47 -24.66 -10.56
CA GLY A 66 2.38 -25.64 -10.55
C GLY A 66 2.26 -26.44 -9.25
N VAL A 67 2.99 -26.05 -8.18
CA VAL A 67 2.90 -26.68 -6.85
C VAL A 67 1.52 -26.47 -6.22
N VAL A 68 0.89 -25.33 -6.55
CA VAL A 68 -0.48 -25.00 -6.12
C VAL A 68 -1.36 -24.83 -7.35
N ASP A 69 -2.52 -25.51 -7.34
CA ASP A 69 -3.51 -25.37 -8.42
C ASP A 69 -4.11 -23.96 -8.45
N LYS A 70 -4.25 -23.40 -9.65
CA LYS A 70 -4.75 -22.04 -9.88
C LYS A 70 -6.17 -21.84 -9.35
N ASN A 71 -7.05 -22.84 -9.52
CA ASN A 71 -8.45 -22.72 -9.09
C ASN A 71 -8.56 -22.74 -7.56
N HIS A 72 -7.79 -23.59 -6.89
CA HIS A 72 -7.72 -23.59 -5.42
C HIS A 72 -7.19 -22.23 -4.91
N PHE A 73 -6.16 -21.70 -5.55
CA PHE A 73 -5.58 -20.39 -5.18
C PHE A 73 -6.59 -19.25 -5.37
N LEU A 74 -7.35 -19.26 -6.47
CA LEU A 74 -8.43 -18.34 -6.77
C LEU A 74 -9.57 -18.42 -5.73
N ILE A 75 -10.00 -19.64 -5.38
CA ILE A 75 -11.06 -19.85 -4.39
C ILE A 75 -10.63 -19.35 -3.02
N VAL A 76 -9.45 -19.74 -2.54
CA VAL A 76 -8.94 -19.33 -1.22
C VAL A 76 -8.79 -17.82 -1.12
N SER A 77 -8.26 -17.18 -2.17
CA SER A 77 -8.09 -15.71 -2.19
C SER A 77 -9.45 -14.99 -2.24
N SER A 78 -10.41 -15.50 -3.01
CA SER A 78 -11.76 -14.93 -3.09
C SER A 78 -12.53 -15.07 -1.78
N VAL A 79 -12.50 -16.24 -1.14
CA VAL A 79 -13.11 -16.48 0.18
C VAL A 79 -12.45 -15.61 1.24
N GLY A 80 -11.10 -15.47 1.20
CA GLY A 80 -10.38 -14.60 2.11
C GLY A 80 -10.74 -13.12 1.98
N LEU A 81 -10.89 -12.62 0.74
CA LEU A 81 -11.36 -11.26 0.48
C LEU A 81 -12.81 -11.05 0.92
N LEU A 82 -13.69 -12.03 0.64
CA LEU A 82 -15.07 -11.98 1.10
C LEU A 82 -15.15 -11.92 2.63
N TYR A 83 -14.34 -12.71 3.33
CA TYR A 83 -14.22 -12.64 4.79
C TYR A 83 -13.79 -11.24 5.25
N CYS A 84 -12.76 -10.63 4.62
CA CYS A 84 -12.31 -9.30 4.98
C CYS A 84 -13.42 -8.25 4.79
N VAL A 85 -14.11 -8.29 3.65
CA VAL A 85 -15.25 -7.40 3.36
C VAL A 85 -16.37 -7.60 4.37
N SER A 86 -16.73 -8.86 4.69
CA SER A 86 -17.81 -9.18 5.62
C SER A 86 -17.55 -8.61 7.02
N VAL A 87 -16.32 -8.71 7.52
CA VAL A 87 -15.95 -8.14 8.83
C VAL A 87 -16.02 -6.61 8.81
N LEU A 88 -15.53 -5.96 7.75
CA LEU A 88 -15.64 -4.50 7.64
C LEU A 88 -17.09 -4.04 7.47
N ALA A 89 -17.91 -4.81 6.74
CA ALA A 89 -19.33 -4.55 6.54
C ALA A 89 -20.15 -4.75 7.83
N PHE A 90 -19.74 -5.66 8.71
CA PHE A 90 -20.36 -5.84 10.03
C PHE A 90 -20.27 -4.55 10.85
N TYR A 91 -19.17 -3.79 10.75
CA TYR A 91 -19.02 -2.51 11.43
C TYR A 91 -19.66 -1.34 10.69
N ASN A 92 -19.75 -1.42 9.35
CA ASN A 92 -20.44 -0.42 8.54
C ASN A 92 -20.93 -1.03 7.22
N PRO A 93 -22.27 -1.14 6.99
CA PRO A 93 -22.83 -1.79 5.79
C PRO A 93 -22.41 -1.18 4.45
N LEU A 94 -22.02 0.11 4.40
CA LEU A 94 -21.49 0.73 3.18
C LEU A 94 -20.23 0.03 2.67
N ASN A 95 -19.53 -0.69 3.52
CA ASN A 95 -18.36 -1.48 3.14
C ASN A 95 -18.70 -2.66 2.22
N LEU A 96 -19.96 -3.09 2.11
CA LEU A 96 -20.37 -4.04 1.07
C LEU A 96 -20.21 -3.43 -0.33
N LEU A 97 -20.68 -2.20 -0.52
CA LEU A 97 -20.54 -1.50 -1.81
C LEU A 97 -19.06 -1.26 -2.15
N LEU A 98 -18.29 -0.76 -1.18
CA LEU A 98 -16.86 -0.53 -1.38
C LEU A 98 -16.09 -1.84 -1.62
N GLY A 99 -16.50 -2.93 -0.95
CA GLY A 99 -15.92 -4.26 -1.14
C GLY A 99 -16.18 -4.82 -2.54
N VAL A 100 -17.40 -4.65 -3.07
CA VAL A 100 -17.73 -5.02 -4.47
C VAL A 100 -16.87 -4.19 -5.45
N LEU A 101 -16.74 -2.89 -5.21
CA LEU A 101 -15.91 -2.01 -6.03
C LEU A 101 -14.43 -2.43 -6.01
N ALA A 102 -13.88 -2.72 -4.83
CA ALA A 102 -12.49 -3.19 -4.69
C ALA A 102 -12.29 -4.57 -5.36
N GLY A 103 -13.24 -5.49 -5.20
CA GLY A 103 -13.22 -6.80 -5.85
C GLY A 103 -13.23 -6.70 -7.36
N PHE A 104 -14.07 -5.84 -7.93
CA PHE A 104 -14.06 -5.52 -9.37
C PHE A 104 -12.70 -4.97 -9.81
N GLY A 105 -12.14 -4.04 -9.02
CA GLY A 105 -10.82 -3.48 -9.28
C GLY A 105 -9.74 -4.56 -9.33
N LEU A 106 -9.68 -5.44 -8.34
CA LEU A 106 -8.70 -6.53 -8.29
C LEU A 106 -8.86 -7.51 -9.46
N ALA A 107 -10.10 -7.88 -9.82
CA ALA A 107 -10.37 -8.80 -10.92
C ALA A 107 -9.96 -8.22 -12.28
N THR A 108 -10.04 -6.92 -12.46
CA THR A 108 -9.72 -6.21 -13.72
C THR A 108 -8.31 -5.60 -13.74
N TYR A 109 -7.61 -5.59 -12.61
CA TYR A 109 -6.30 -4.95 -12.46
C TYR A 109 -5.30 -5.36 -13.54
N THR A 110 -5.17 -6.66 -13.83
CA THR A 110 -4.20 -7.17 -14.81
C THR A 110 -4.46 -6.62 -16.22
N THR A 111 -5.73 -6.42 -16.59
CA THR A 111 -6.09 -5.79 -17.87
C THR A 111 -5.59 -4.33 -17.95
N PHE A 112 -5.69 -3.60 -16.83
CA PHE A 112 -5.24 -2.21 -16.75
C PHE A 112 -3.72 -2.09 -16.53
N LYS A 113 -3.09 -3.03 -15.82
CA LYS A 113 -1.62 -3.12 -15.71
C LYS A 113 -0.95 -3.15 -17.07
N ARG A 114 -1.57 -3.83 -18.06
CA ARG A 114 -1.05 -3.89 -19.44
C ARG A 114 -1.04 -2.56 -20.18
N LYS A 115 -1.63 -1.49 -19.61
CA LYS A 115 -1.71 -0.16 -20.21
C LYS A 115 -0.78 0.79 -19.49
N TRP A 116 0.12 1.47 -20.19
CA TRP A 116 1.15 2.34 -19.62
C TRP A 116 0.61 3.45 -18.71
N TRP A 117 -0.59 3.97 -19.01
CA TRP A 117 -1.21 5.08 -18.28
C TRP A 117 -2.02 4.64 -17.06
N ALA A 118 -2.39 3.37 -16.96
CA ALA A 118 -3.38 2.94 -15.98
C ALA A 118 -2.77 2.27 -14.75
N GLY A 119 -1.76 1.42 -14.92
CA GLY A 119 -1.31 0.48 -13.90
C GLY A 119 -1.15 1.04 -12.48
N PRO A 120 -0.28 2.04 -12.24
CA PRO A 120 -0.07 2.58 -10.89
C PRO A 120 -1.34 3.22 -10.32
N PHE A 121 -2.05 4.05 -11.10
CA PHE A 121 -3.28 4.71 -10.67
C PHE A 121 -4.41 3.71 -10.42
N TYR A 122 -4.50 2.67 -11.27
CA TYR A 122 -5.55 1.68 -11.13
C TYR A 122 -5.42 0.88 -9.84
N ASN A 123 -4.22 0.50 -9.46
CA ASN A 123 -4.01 -0.22 -8.21
C ASN A 123 -4.15 0.70 -6.98
N SER A 124 -3.75 1.97 -7.12
CA SER A 124 -3.83 2.95 -6.03
C SER A 124 -5.25 3.25 -5.58
N TRP A 125 -6.21 3.37 -6.51
CA TRP A 125 -7.59 3.60 -6.09
C TRP A 125 -8.18 2.39 -5.36
N ILE A 126 -7.75 1.14 -5.68
CA ILE A 126 -8.20 -0.05 -4.96
C ILE A 126 -7.74 0.01 -3.49
N VAL A 127 -6.49 0.43 -3.27
CA VAL A 127 -5.95 0.59 -1.91
C VAL A 127 -6.55 1.80 -1.20
N LEU A 128 -6.88 2.87 -1.94
CA LEU A 128 -7.64 3.99 -1.39
C LEU A 128 -9.03 3.54 -0.90
N VAL A 129 -9.71 2.65 -1.63
CA VAL A 129 -10.97 2.05 -1.16
C VAL A 129 -10.77 1.28 0.15
N LEU A 130 -9.67 0.57 0.34
CA LEU A 130 -9.37 -0.10 1.61
C LEU A 130 -9.22 0.90 2.77
N PHE A 131 -8.55 2.04 2.55
CA PHE A 131 -8.48 3.14 3.52
C PHE A 131 -9.88 3.64 3.89
N LEU A 132 -10.73 3.90 2.90
CA LEU A 132 -12.11 4.36 3.10
C LEU A 132 -12.95 3.31 3.86
N MET A 133 -12.80 2.02 3.54
CA MET A 133 -13.48 0.94 4.27
C MET A 133 -13.06 0.88 5.74
N ALA A 134 -11.77 1.02 6.03
CA ALA A 134 -11.28 1.06 7.41
C ALA A 134 -11.76 2.31 8.16
N TYR A 135 -11.81 3.47 7.49
CA TYR A 135 -12.39 4.70 8.03
C TYR A 135 -13.85 4.53 8.41
N LEU A 136 -14.68 4.01 7.51
CA LEU A 136 -16.11 3.78 7.77
C LEU A 136 -16.32 2.75 8.87
N ALA A 137 -15.57 1.65 8.86
CA ALA A 137 -15.65 0.62 9.90
C ALA A 137 -15.21 1.15 11.27
N GLY A 138 -14.15 1.94 11.32
CA GLY A 138 -13.63 2.55 12.54
C GLY A 138 -14.63 3.55 13.12
N THR A 139 -14.98 4.56 12.34
CA THR A 139 -15.78 5.71 12.77
C THR A 139 -17.28 5.43 12.90
N GLY A 140 -17.82 4.45 12.17
CA GLY A 140 -19.25 4.22 12.01
C GLY A 140 -19.98 5.31 11.20
N ARG A 141 -19.26 6.28 10.63
CA ARG A 141 -19.84 7.37 9.80
C ARG A 141 -20.36 6.82 8.47
N THR A 142 -21.29 7.55 7.86
CA THR A 142 -21.86 7.25 6.54
C THR A 142 -21.36 8.20 5.45
N HIS A 143 -20.45 9.11 5.78
CA HIS A 143 -19.91 10.12 4.87
C HIS A 143 -18.42 10.31 5.11
N PHE A 144 -17.75 10.92 4.15
CA PHE A 144 -16.32 11.27 4.20
C PHE A 144 -16.17 12.76 4.49
N ASP A 145 -15.34 13.08 5.48
CA ASP A 145 -15.10 14.46 5.89
C ASP A 145 -13.90 15.05 5.12
N LEU A 146 -14.19 15.53 3.91
CA LEU A 146 -13.17 16.16 3.05
C LEU A 146 -12.70 17.53 3.57
N SER A 147 -13.41 18.14 4.52
CA SER A 147 -12.98 19.39 5.17
C SER A 147 -11.87 19.14 6.21
N ASN A 148 -11.75 17.92 6.72
CA ASN A 148 -10.69 17.54 7.63
C ASN A 148 -9.36 17.42 6.87
N LEU A 149 -8.39 18.28 7.24
CA LEU A 149 -7.08 18.36 6.59
C LEU A 149 -6.32 17.03 6.61
N ILE A 150 -6.34 16.32 7.77
CA ILE A 150 -5.66 15.02 7.91
C ILE A 150 -6.31 13.98 6.99
N PHE A 151 -7.66 13.99 6.87
CA PHE A 151 -8.37 13.05 6.00
C PHE A 151 -8.04 13.30 4.52
N SER A 152 -8.08 14.55 4.07
CA SER A 152 -7.74 14.91 2.69
C SER A 152 -6.29 14.63 2.35
N ALA A 153 -5.35 14.90 3.27
CA ALA A 153 -3.95 14.50 3.13
C ALA A 153 -3.79 12.98 3.05
N SER A 154 -4.54 12.23 3.88
CA SER A 154 -4.51 10.75 3.88
C SER A 154 -4.91 10.18 2.53
N ILE A 155 -5.94 10.72 1.87
CA ILE A 155 -6.34 10.32 0.51
C ILE A 155 -5.17 10.48 -0.47
N LEU A 156 -4.51 11.65 -0.47
CA LEU A 156 -3.40 11.94 -1.38
C LEU A 156 -2.20 11.02 -1.13
N ILE A 157 -1.84 10.79 0.14
CA ILE A 157 -0.68 9.97 0.48
C ILE A 157 -0.93 8.50 0.17
N VAL A 158 -2.11 7.97 0.52
CA VAL A 158 -2.49 6.60 0.18
C VAL A 158 -2.45 6.41 -1.33
N PHE A 159 -3.02 7.34 -2.09
CA PHE A 159 -3.08 7.23 -3.55
C PHE A 159 -1.70 7.34 -4.20
N PHE A 160 -0.96 8.44 -3.98
CA PHE A 160 0.32 8.67 -4.64
C PHE A 160 1.46 7.83 -4.06
N GLY A 161 1.46 7.58 -2.74
CA GLY A 161 2.44 6.69 -2.12
C GLY A 161 2.31 5.26 -2.63
N TYR A 162 1.07 4.77 -2.81
CA TYR A 162 0.85 3.46 -3.39
C TYR A 162 1.13 3.42 -4.90
N ALA A 163 0.82 4.51 -5.64
CA ALA A 163 1.21 4.63 -7.05
C ALA A 163 2.73 4.56 -7.24
N ASN A 164 3.48 5.20 -6.34
CA ASN A 164 4.93 5.11 -6.32
C ASN A 164 5.42 3.69 -6.06
N PHE A 165 4.84 3.00 -5.08
CA PHE A 165 5.16 1.61 -4.77
C PHE A 165 4.90 0.67 -5.97
N VAL A 166 3.75 0.82 -6.64
CA VAL A 166 3.41 0.01 -7.82
C VAL A 166 4.37 0.28 -8.98
N LEU A 167 4.65 1.57 -9.26
CA LEU A 167 5.56 1.95 -10.35
C LEU A 167 6.99 1.45 -10.09
N THR A 168 7.48 1.62 -8.85
CA THR A 168 8.80 1.10 -8.44
C THR A 168 8.86 -0.42 -8.59
N GLY A 169 7.77 -1.12 -8.26
CA GLY A 169 7.63 -2.56 -8.45
C GLY A 169 7.74 -3.01 -9.92
N TYR A 170 7.32 -2.19 -10.88
CA TYR A 170 7.43 -2.53 -12.31
C TYR A 170 8.87 -2.57 -12.83
N PHE A 171 9.81 -1.91 -12.14
CA PHE A 171 11.22 -1.92 -12.56
C PHE A 171 11.87 -3.31 -12.46
N LYS A 172 11.34 -4.21 -11.63
CA LYS A 172 11.85 -5.59 -11.55
C LYS A 172 11.30 -6.51 -12.64
N ASP A 173 10.23 -6.09 -13.33
CA ASP A 173 9.50 -6.93 -14.27
C ASP A 173 9.60 -6.43 -15.73
N ILE A 174 10.49 -5.46 -16.04
CA ILE A 174 10.53 -4.79 -17.35
C ILE A 174 10.75 -5.78 -18.51
N GLU A 175 11.70 -6.71 -18.35
CA GLU A 175 12.01 -7.69 -19.39
C GLU A 175 10.89 -8.72 -19.53
N ALA A 176 10.33 -9.21 -18.42
CA ALA A 176 9.21 -10.13 -18.43
C ALA A 176 7.92 -9.49 -18.98
N ASP A 177 7.60 -8.25 -18.56
CA ASP A 177 6.47 -7.49 -19.07
C ASP A 177 6.59 -7.25 -20.59
N ARG A 178 7.79 -6.94 -21.07
CA ARG A 178 8.04 -6.79 -22.52
C ARG A 178 7.84 -8.10 -23.27
N ALA A 179 8.36 -9.20 -22.75
CA ALA A 179 8.24 -10.52 -23.39
C ALA A 179 6.79 -11.02 -23.43
N THR A 180 5.96 -10.64 -22.48
CA THR A 180 4.53 -11.02 -22.38
C THR A 180 3.57 -9.94 -22.90
N ASN A 181 4.10 -8.94 -23.63
CA ASN A 181 3.34 -7.86 -24.26
C ASN A 181 2.54 -6.96 -23.29
N TYR A 182 3.03 -6.82 -22.04
CA TYR A 182 2.56 -5.79 -21.13
C TYR A 182 3.20 -4.46 -21.50
N LYS A 183 2.39 -3.43 -21.72
CA LYS A 183 2.85 -2.08 -22.06
C LYS A 183 2.89 -1.19 -20.81
N THR A 184 3.58 -1.64 -19.76
CA THR A 184 3.78 -0.85 -18.55
C THR A 184 4.57 0.43 -18.85
N LEU A 185 4.54 1.40 -17.92
CA LEU A 185 5.22 2.69 -18.11
C LEU A 185 6.72 2.50 -18.45
N PRO A 186 7.50 1.68 -17.67
CA PRO A 186 8.92 1.46 -17.98
C PRO A 186 9.15 0.70 -19.29
N VAL A 187 8.25 -0.18 -19.69
CA VAL A 187 8.35 -0.89 -20.99
C VAL A 187 8.17 0.08 -22.16
N LYS A 188 7.21 1.03 -22.04
CA LYS A 188 6.87 1.94 -23.13
C LYS A 188 7.81 3.13 -23.24
N PHE A 189 8.21 3.75 -22.13
CA PHE A 189 8.96 5.01 -22.10
C PHE A 189 10.39 4.86 -21.56
N GLY A 190 10.76 3.65 -21.11
CA GLY A 190 12.08 3.36 -20.53
C GLY A 190 12.19 3.78 -19.06
N ARG A 191 13.30 3.36 -18.44
CA ARG A 191 13.57 3.58 -17.02
C ARG A 191 13.61 5.07 -16.67
N ARG A 192 14.33 5.90 -17.45
CA ARG A 192 14.53 7.33 -17.15
C ARG A 192 13.24 8.11 -16.97
N ILE A 193 12.29 7.98 -17.91
CA ILE A 193 10.99 8.69 -17.82
C ILE A 193 10.18 8.14 -16.66
N SER A 194 10.19 6.82 -16.47
CA SER A 194 9.46 6.18 -15.37
C SER A 194 9.99 6.58 -13.99
N THR A 195 11.29 6.80 -13.86
CA THR A 195 11.89 7.31 -12.62
C THR A 195 11.43 8.74 -12.34
N ILE A 196 11.39 9.62 -13.35
CA ILE A 196 10.86 11.00 -13.18
C ILE A 196 9.38 10.98 -12.74
N VAL A 197 8.58 10.07 -13.30
CA VAL A 197 7.17 9.90 -12.86
C VAL A 197 7.11 9.40 -11.41
N SER A 198 8.00 8.49 -11.02
CA SER A 198 8.14 8.03 -9.63
C SER A 198 8.54 9.18 -8.69
N ASP A 199 9.44 10.09 -9.12
CA ASP A 199 9.80 11.29 -8.35
C ASP A 199 8.58 12.16 -8.08
N VAL A 200 7.74 12.38 -9.11
CA VAL A 200 6.49 13.14 -8.95
C VAL A 200 5.55 12.47 -7.95
N PHE A 201 5.42 11.14 -7.99
CA PHE A 201 4.58 10.42 -7.02
C PHE A 201 5.15 10.50 -5.60
N GLY A 202 6.46 10.37 -5.43
CA GLY A 202 7.14 10.51 -4.14
C GLY A 202 6.94 11.90 -3.52
N ILE A 203 7.07 12.95 -4.34
CA ILE A 203 6.80 14.35 -3.95
C ILE A 203 5.32 14.53 -3.59
N ALA A 204 4.40 14.05 -4.44
CA ALA A 204 2.96 14.18 -4.21
C ALA A 204 2.48 13.42 -2.95
N ALA A 205 3.18 12.35 -2.56
CA ALA A 205 2.93 11.65 -1.30
C ALA A 205 3.54 12.39 -0.09
N SER A 206 4.68 13.04 -0.24
CA SER A 206 5.43 13.65 0.86
C SER A 206 4.92 15.04 1.25
N ILE A 207 4.57 15.88 0.27
CA ILE A 207 4.12 17.26 0.52
C ILE A 207 2.90 17.33 1.43
N PRO A 208 1.82 16.54 1.25
CA PRO A 208 0.64 16.62 2.10
C PRO A 208 0.93 16.33 3.58
N VAL A 209 1.93 15.49 3.90
CA VAL A 209 2.33 15.21 5.29
C VAL A 209 2.84 16.48 5.95
N PHE A 210 3.78 17.17 5.30
CA PHE A 210 4.35 18.40 5.84
C PHE A 210 3.34 19.52 5.94
N VAL A 211 2.58 19.75 4.87
CA VAL A 211 1.52 20.76 4.88
C VAL A 211 0.57 20.53 6.06
N THR A 212 0.15 19.30 6.29
CA THR A 212 -0.72 18.97 7.41
C THR A 212 -0.06 19.23 8.76
N ILE A 213 1.16 18.74 8.97
CA ILE A 213 1.87 18.89 10.25
C ILE A 213 2.12 20.37 10.56
N PHE A 214 2.61 21.15 9.57
CA PHE A 214 2.89 22.57 9.77
C PHE A 214 1.62 23.38 9.97
N SER A 215 0.54 23.13 9.22
CA SER A 215 -0.74 23.82 9.44
C SER A 215 -1.25 23.57 10.87
N LEU A 216 -1.24 22.34 11.34
CA LEU A 216 -1.68 22.01 12.70
C LEU A 216 -0.75 22.63 13.77
N ALA A 217 0.56 22.72 13.50
CA ALA A 217 1.49 23.35 14.42
C ALA A 217 1.23 24.86 14.57
N PHE A 218 0.81 25.54 13.49
CA PHE A 218 0.39 26.96 13.55
C PHE A 218 -0.96 27.13 14.25
N ASP A 219 -1.87 26.16 14.18
CA ASP A 219 -3.18 26.17 14.82
C ASP A 219 -3.14 25.77 16.31
N SER A 220 -1.98 25.84 16.96
CA SER A 220 -1.79 25.51 18.37
C SER A 220 -2.10 24.06 18.75
N PHE A 221 -1.94 23.14 17.80
CA PHE A 221 -2.06 21.71 18.09
C PHE A 221 -0.99 21.27 19.12
N PRO A 222 -1.27 20.28 20.00
CA PRO A 222 -0.34 19.90 21.05
C PRO A 222 1.06 19.55 20.54
N TYR A 223 2.07 20.30 20.95
CA TYR A 223 3.45 20.18 20.48
C TYR A 223 4.01 18.76 20.57
N GLN A 224 3.67 18.04 21.65
CA GLN A 224 4.15 16.65 21.83
C GLN A 224 3.62 15.71 20.73
N ILE A 225 2.41 15.93 20.23
CA ILE A 225 1.83 15.14 19.13
C ILE A 225 2.53 15.47 17.81
N ILE A 226 2.75 16.77 17.55
CA ILE A 226 3.51 17.24 16.39
C ILE A 226 4.90 16.59 16.39
N LEU A 227 5.61 16.59 17.51
CA LEU A 227 6.95 16.00 17.59
C LEU A 227 6.95 14.50 17.28
N LYS A 228 5.98 13.74 17.83
CA LYS A 228 5.82 12.32 17.53
C LYS A 228 5.55 12.08 16.03
N ALA A 229 4.67 12.87 15.40
CA ALA A 229 4.37 12.78 13.98
C ALA A 229 5.60 13.11 13.11
N LEU A 230 6.38 14.13 13.48
CA LEU A 230 7.61 14.54 12.78
C LEU A 230 8.66 13.42 12.74
N VAL A 231 8.80 12.61 13.81
CA VAL A 231 9.72 11.46 13.82
C VAL A 231 9.43 10.52 12.66
N PHE A 232 8.16 10.13 12.49
CA PHE A 232 7.75 9.28 11.38
C PHE A 232 7.82 9.98 10.02
N ALA A 233 7.44 11.26 9.95
CA ALA A 233 7.47 12.05 8.72
C ALA A 233 8.89 12.17 8.16
N TYR A 234 9.86 12.58 8.97
CA TYR A 234 11.25 12.71 8.53
C TYR A 234 11.86 11.37 8.11
N ALA A 235 11.60 10.30 8.88
CA ALA A 235 12.05 8.96 8.52
C ALA A 235 11.40 8.47 7.20
N GLY A 236 10.10 8.76 7.01
CA GLY A 236 9.38 8.42 5.79
C GLY A 236 9.93 9.17 4.56
N ILE A 237 10.25 10.45 4.70
CA ILE A 237 10.85 11.24 3.61
C ILE A 237 12.27 10.80 3.31
N ALA A 238 13.08 10.54 4.33
CA ALA A 238 14.40 9.96 4.10
C ALA A 238 14.29 8.67 3.27
N ALA A 239 13.34 7.80 3.62
CA ALA A 239 13.06 6.59 2.84
C ALA A 239 12.57 6.90 1.40
N THR A 240 11.75 7.95 1.20
CA THR A 240 11.36 8.41 -0.15
C THR A 240 12.60 8.85 -0.95
N ILE A 241 13.47 9.66 -0.37
CA ILE A 241 14.71 10.13 -1.02
C ILE A 241 15.58 8.92 -1.40
N PHE A 242 15.77 7.96 -0.49
CA PHE A 242 16.53 6.73 -0.78
C PHE A 242 15.88 5.91 -1.90
N THR A 243 14.54 5.84 -1.94
CA THR A 243 13.83 5.19 -3.04
C THR A 243 14.21 5.81 -4.37
N GLN A 244 14.12 7.14 -4.48
CA GLN A 244 14.36 7.84 -5.74
C GLN A 244 15.84 7.77 -6.16
N LEU A 245 16.78 7.97 -5.23
CA LEU A 245 18.21 7.84 -5.51
C LEU A 245 18.54 6.44 -6.03
N ASN A 246 18.03 5.40 -5.39
CA ASN A 246 18.24 4.03 -5.84
C ASN A 246 17.57 3.78 -7.21
N LEU A 247 16.35 4.27 -7.42
CA LEU A 247 15.63 4.05 -8.67
C LEU A 247 16.34 4.71 -9.87
N HIS A 248 16.97 5.88 -9.67
CA HIS A 248 17.81 6.53 -10.68
C HIS A 248 19.07 5.69 -11.02
N SER A 249 19.55 4.86 -10.12
CA SER A 249 20.73 4.01 -10.33
C SER A 249 20.42 2.62 -10.90
N VAL A 250 19.12 2.18 -10.88
CA VAL A 250 18.70 0.87 -11.39
C VAL A 250 18.94 0.77 -12.89
N SER A 251 19.84 -0.13 -13.28
CA SER A 251 20.15 -0.44 -14.68
C SER A 251 19.57 -1.79 -15.14
N ARG A 252 19.41 -2.74 -14.21
CA ARG A 252 18.87 -4.09 -14.46
C ARG A 252 17.66 -4.36 -13.57
N ASP A 253 16.76 -5.22 -14.04
CA ASP A 253 15.54 -5.60 -13.31
C ASP A 253 15.85 -6.22 -11.94
N SER A 254 16.94 -7.00 -11.82
CA SER A 254 17.40 -7.61 -10.56
C SER A 254 17.82 -6.60 -9.48
N GLU A 255 18.16 -5.37 -9.84
CA GLU A 255 18.59 -4.31 -8.92
C GLU A 255 17.41 -3.54 -8.33
N ALA A 256 16.20 -3.68 -8.90
CA ALA A 256 15.01 -2.91 -8.51
C ALA A 256 14.62 -3.06 -7.04
N HIS A 257 14.97 -4.19 -6.39
CA HIS A 257 14.72 -4.41 -4.97
C HIS A 257 15.36 -3.33 -4.08
N GLN A 258 16.47 -2.71 -4.52
CA GLN A 258 17.15 -1.63 -3.80
C GLN A 258 16.27 -0.37 -3.68
N ALA A 259 15.36 -0.13 -4.63
CA ALA A 259 14.40 0.97 -4.60
C ALA A 259 13.06 0.54 -4.00
N ILE A 260 12.60 -0.70 -4.23
CA ILE A 260 11.30 -1.18 -3.73
C ILE A 260 11.28 -1.21 -2.20
N VAL A 261 12.35 -1.69 -1.56
CA VAL A 261 12.44 -1.79 -0.10
C VAL A 261 12.23 -0.42 0.56
N PRO A 262 13.04 0.62 0.28
CA PRO A 262 12.83 1.94 0.90
C PRO A 262 11.50 2.57 0.51
N CYS A 263 10.90 2.23 -0.64
CA CYS A 263 9.56 2.69 -1.01
C CYS A 263 8.49 2.15 -0.03
N VAL A 264 8.58 0.89 0.37
CA VAL A 264 7.69 0.31 1.38
C VAL A 264 7.90 0.96 2.75
N HIS A 265 9.17 1.22 3.14
CA HIS A 265 9.48 1.98 4.36
C HIS A 265 8.83 3.36 4.33
N SER A 266 8.99 4.10 3.23
CA SER A 266 8.38 5.41 3.04
C SER A 266 6.87 5.37 3.25
N TYR A 267 6.18 4.46 2.58
CA TYR A 267 4.74 4.32 2.67
C TYR A 267 4.28 4.06 4.11
N ILE A 268 4.89 3.08 4.80
CA ILE A 268 4.55 2.77 6.19
C ILE A 268 4.76 3.98 7.11
N LEU A 269 5.89 4.66 6.99
CA LEU A 269 6.28 5.74 7.90
C LEU A 269 5.45 7.02 7.65
N LEU A 270 5.19 7.38 6.39
CA LEU A 270 4.35 8.54 6.07
C LEU A 270 2.91 8.37 6.55
N LEU A 271 2.32 7.17 6.37
CA LEU A 271 0.98 6.90 6.87
C LEU A 271 0.94 6.86 8.41
N SER A 272 1.99 6.32 9.05
CA SER A 272 2.12 6.33 10.52
C SER A 272 2.15 7.76 11.08
N SER A 273 2.82 8.68 10.38
CA SER A 273 2.87 10.09 10.78
C SER A 273 1.47 10.71 10.88
N LEU A 274 0.60 10.49 9.88
CA LEU A 274 -0.77 11.00 9.93
C LEU A 274 -1.65 10.26 10.96
N ALA A 275 -1.45 8.95 11.12
CA ALA A 275 -2.18 8.18 12.12
C ALA A 275 -1.93 8.69 13.55
N ILE A 276 -0.70 9.13 13.85
CA ILE A 276 -0.33 9.74 15.15
C ILE A 276 -1.03 11.07 15.39
N LEU A 277 -1.26 11.88 14.36
CA LEU A 277 -2.00 13.14 14.51
C LEU A 277 -3.45 12.91 14.96
N ASN A 278 -4.07 11.81 14.53
CA ASN A 278 -5.41 11.43 14.96
C ASN A 278 -5.44 10.69 16.29
N ASN A 279 -4.41 9.87 16.56
CA ASN A 279 -4.37 8.98 17.71
C ASN A 279 -2.94 8.89 18.28
N PRO A 280 -2.55 9.86 19.13
CA PRO A 280 -1.17 9.97 19.62
C PRO A 280 -0.74 8.82 20.55
N ASP A 281 -1.67 8.06 21.11
CA ASP A 281 -1.37 6.89 21.95
C ASP A 281 -0.89 5.69 21.13
N TRP A 282 -1.08 5.74 19.80
CA TRP A 282 -0.58 4.70 18.90
C TRP A 282 0.91 4.84 18.57
N PHE A 283 1.61 5.81 19.15
CA PHE A 283 3.04 6.01 18.90
C PHE A 283 3.87 4.74 19.15
N ILE A 284 3.74 4.15 20.34
CA ILE A 284 4.46 2.91 20.68
C ILE A 284 3.96 1.71 19.86
N PRO A 285 2.65 1.45 19.73
CA PRO A 285 2.14 0.42 18.83
C PRO A 285 2.67 0.53 17.40
N LEU A 286 2.78 1.73 16.83
CA LEU A 286 3.31 1.93 15.46
C LEU A 286 4.81 1.68 15.37
N ILE A 287 5.60 2.00 16.40
CA ILE A 287 7.00 1.61 16.47
C ILE A 287 7.12 0.07 16.47
N VAL A 288 6.35 -0.61 17.32
CA VAL A 288 6.33 -2.08 17.38
C VAL A 288 5.91 -2.69 16.05
N PHE A 289 4.87 -2.14 15.40
CA PHE A 289 4.43 -2.56 14.07
C PHE A 289 5.56 -2.44 13.04
N TYR A 290 6.27 -1.31 13.03
CA TYR A 290 7.37 -1.08 12.11
C TYR A 290 8.57 -2.00 12.41
N LEU A 291 8.92 -2.23 13.68
CA LEU A 291 9.97 -3.18 14.05
C LEU A 291 9.63 -4.61 13.61
N PHE A 292 8.36 -5.01 13.75
CA PHE A 292 7.90 -6.31 13.30
C PHE A 292 7.99 -6.45 11.76
N TYR A 293 7.65 -5.38 11.03
CA TYR A 293 7.91 -5.31 9.59
C TYR A 293 9.39 -5.53 9.26
N LEU A 294 10.32 -4.86 9.96
CA LEU A 294 11.77 -5.03 9.74
C LEU A 294 12.23 -6.48 9.98
N VAL A 295 11.71 -7.13 11.01
CA VAL A 295 12.01 -8.54 11.30
C VAL A 295 11.56 -9.42 10.14
N LEU A 296 10.31 -9.30 9.68
CA LEU A 296 9.81 -10.11 8.57
C LEU A 296 10.52 -9.79 7.24
N LEU A 297 10.90 -8.54 7.03
CA LEU A 297 11.71 -8.16 5.87
C LEU A 297 13.09 -8.82 5.90
N LYS A 298 13.73 -8.92 7.09
CA LYS A 298 15.06 -9.54 7.26
C LYS A 298 15.03 -11.04 7.02
N ILE A 299 13.99 -11.73 7.46
CA ILE A 299 13.88 -13.21 7.37
C ILE A 299 13.30 -13.71 6.04
N ARG A 300 13.02 -12.81 5.08
CA ARG A 300 12.53 -13.22 3.75
C ARG A 300 13.56 -14.14 3.05
N PRO A 301 13.09 -15.15 2.28
CA PRO A 301 13.98 -16.20 1.73
C PRO A 301 15.04 -15.69 0.74
N ALA A 302 14.70 -14.70 -0.09
CA ALA A 302 15.62 -14.11 -1.05
C ALA A 302 15.33 -12.61 -1.23
N LYS A 303 16.38 -11.81 -1.53
CA LYS A 303 16.26 -10.35 -1.70
C LYS A 303 15.37 -9.98 -2.90
N GLU A 304 15.40 -10.79 -3.94
CA GLU A 304 14.63 -10.59 -5.18
C GLU A 304 13.13 -10.90 -5.04
N GLN A 305 12.70 -11.49 -3.93
CA GLN A 305 11.29 -11.84 -3.67
C GLN A 305 10.43 -10.66 -3.20
N ILE A 306 10.83 -9.45 -3.49
CA ILE A 306 10.06 -8.23 -3.16
C ILE A 306 9.04 -7.92 -4.23
#